data_e210a26b5375fd977a74287ac467b6c2
#
_entry.id   e210a26b5375fd977a74287ac467b6c2
#
_cell.length_a   1.000
_cell.length_b   1.000
_cell.length_c   1.000
_cell.angle_alpha   90.00
_cell.angle_beta   90.00
_cell.angle_gamma   90.00
#
_symmetry.space_group_name_H-M   'P 1'
#
loop_
_entity.id
_entity.type
_entity.pdbx_description
1 polymer ?
#
loop_
_entity_poly.entity_id
_entity_poly.type
_entity_poly.pdbx_seq_one_letter_code
_entity_poly.pdbx_strand_id
1 'polypeptide(L)'
;MELLKSPMNYIGNKFRLLPQMLAIFPKEINGFLDLFCGGLDVSVNVQAKHKIANDINCYLIEIYKAFQKDGYESVINYLHKKIEEYDLSKTNQEGYIAFRTTYNNSDKRNPLDLYLLMNYSFNYQIRFNNQHEYNNPFGKDRSSFNSSLQSRLNPFIERISEINFISSDFRDVSTKGIDFIYADPAYTLSIGSYNDGKRGFKGWGLQDDIDLMNYLDEADRKGIQFALSDVLEHKGQLHKELIEWSGKYRVHDMTCSYDNCNYQTQNKKHKTREVLITNF
;
A
#
# COMPACT_ATOMS: atom_id res chain seq x y z
N MET A 1 -9.42 15.10 13.28
CA MET A 1 -8.98 15.31 11.86
C MET A 1 -9.83 14.42 10.98
N GLU A 2 -10.31 14.93 9.85
CA GLU A 2 -11.02 14.12 8.87
C GLU A 2 -10.09 13.09 8.24
N LEU A 3 -10.56 11.85 8.07
CA LEU A 3 -9.78 10.78 7.47
C LEU A 3 -9.59 11.04 5.96
N LEU A 4 -8.37 10.96 5.52
CA LEU A 4 -8.01 11.09 4.11
C LEU A 4 -7.82 9.71 3.48
N LYS A 5 -8.61 9.42 2.45
CA LYS A 5 -8.38 8.26 1.61
C LYS A 5 -7.26 8.56 0.61
N SER A 6 -6.27 7.69 0.54
CA SER A 6 -5.18 7.82 -0.42
C SER A 6 -5.69 7.90 -1.87
N PRO A 7 -5.07 8.72 -2.74
CA PRO A 7 -5.34 8.70 -4.19
C PRO A 7 -4.66 7.51 -4.89
N MET A 8 -3.89 6.71 -4.15
CA MET A 8 -3.34 5.45 -4.66
C MET A 8 -4.40 4.36 -4.53
N ASN A 9 -4.89 3.85 -5.66
CA ASN A 9 -5.80 2.69 -5.67
C ASN A 9 -5.00 1.39 -5.46
N TYR A 10 -4.24 1.31 -4.36
CA TYR A 10 -3.39 0.17 -4.06
C TYR A 10 -4.20 -0.99 -3.47
N ILE A 11 -3.81 -2.22 -3.81
CA ILE A 11 -4.47 -3.44 -3.32
C ILE A 11 -4.22 -3.56 -1.82
N GLY A 12 -5.23 -4.02 -1.07
CA GLY A 12 -5.11 -4.24 0.38
C GLY A 12 -5.23 -2.96 1.21
N ASN A 13 -5.77 -1.84 0.65
CA ASN A 13 -5.90 -0.60 1.41
C ASN A 13 -6.73 -0.78 2.69
N LYS A 14 -6.31 -0.12 3.77
CA LYS A 14 -6.91 -0.22 5.10
C LYS A 14 -7.91 0.89 5.42
N PHE A 15 -8.27 1.74 4.46
CA PHE A 15 -9.10 2.93 4.71
C PHE A 15 -10.41 2.62 5.45
N ARG A 16 -11.07 1.50 5.12
CA ARG A 16 -12.32 1.10 5.79
C ARG A 16 -12.11 0.66 7.24
N LEU A 17 -10.95 0.15 7.58
CA LEU A 17 -10.59 -0.32 8.93
C LEU A 17 -9.98 0.79 9.78
N LEU A 18 -9.53 1.90 9.19
CA LEU A 18 -8.86 2.98 9.89
C LEU A 18 -9.60 3.47 11.15
N PRO A 19 -10.93 3.67 11.16
CA PRO A 19 -11.60 4.12 12.39
C PRO A 19 -11.42 3.15 13.56
N GLN A 20 -11.44 1.84 13.29
CA GLN A 20 -11.23 0.81 14.31
C GLN A 20 -9.76 0.76 14.74
N MET A 21 -8.84 0.80 13.77
CA MET A 21 -7.40 0.74 14.01
C MET A 21 -6.91 1.95 14.83
N LEU A 22 -7.29 3.17 14.43
CA LEU A 22 -6.90 4.40 15.11
C LEU A 22 -7.46 4.51 16.53
N ALA A 23 -8.59 3.86 16.83
CA ALA A 23 -9.13 3.78 18.19
C ALA A 23 -8.27 2.89 19.11
N ILE A 24 -7.52 1.94 18.52
CA ILE A 24 -6.62 1.01 19.23
C ILE A 24 -5.20 1.59 19.31
N PHE A 25 -4.74 2.32 18.29
CA PHE A 25 -3.38 2.86 18.21
C PHE A 25 -3.03 3.74 19.41
N PRO A 26 -1.74 3.86 19.77
CA PRO A 26 -1.28 4.77 20.81
C PRO A 26 -1.74 6.21 20.53
N LYS A 27 -2.10 6.94 21.60
CA LYS A 27 -2.57 8.34 21.46
C LYS A 27 -1.44 9.32 21.20
N GLU A 28 -0.25 9.02 21.72
CA GLU A 28 0.95 9.83 21.55
C GLU A 28 2.02 8.99 20.87
N ILE A 29 2.47 9.43 19.71
CA ILE A 29 3.48 8.75 18.90
C ILE A 29 4.57 9.78 18.56
N ASN A 30 5.81 9.51 18.96
CA ASN A 30 6.93 10.36 18.57
C ASN A 30 7.53 9.89 17.24
N GLY A 31 7.87 8.61 17.13
CA GLY A 31 8.43 7.99 15.94
C GLY A 31 7.55 6.88 15.40
N PHE A 32 6.91 7.09 14.27
CA PHE A 32 6.06 6.13 13.59
C PHE A 32 6.79 5.47 12.42
N LEU A 33 6.73 4.15 12.36
CA LEU A 33 7.21 3.36 11.23
C LEU A 33 6.05 2.58 10.61
N ASP A 34 5.72 2.91 9.35
CA ASP A 34 4.86 2.10 8.49
C ASP A 34 5.76 1.15 7.70
N LEU A 35 5.82 -0.10 8.14
CA LEU A 35 6.84 -1.07 7.68
C LEU A 35 6.55 -1.60 6.27
N PHE A 36 5.28 -1.56 5.85
CA PHE A 36 4.76 -1.98 4.54
C PHE A 36 3.74 -0.96 4.07
N CYS A 37 4.18 0.23 3.68
CA CYS A 37 3.30 1.39 3.59
C CYS A 37 2.27 1.33 2.44
N GLY A 38 2.49 0.50 1.42
CA GLY A 38 1.56 0.31 0.32
C GLY A 38 0.95 1.62 -0.19
N GLY A 39 -0.38 1.72 -0.14
CA GLY A 39 -1.14 2.90 -0.55
C GLY A 39 -1.08 4.09 0.41
N LEU A 40 -0.39 4.03 1.55
CA LEU A 40 -0.26 5.07 2.58
C LEU A 40 -1.54 5.44 3.34
N ASP A 41 -2.62 4.68 3.23
CA ASP A 41 -3.86 5.03 3.95
C ASP A 41 -3.65 5.17 5.47
N VAL A 42 -2.75 4.38 6.07
CA VAL A 42 -2.43 4.46 7.50
C VAL A 42 -1.51 5.66 7.77
N SER A 43 -0.38 5.75 7.09
CA SER A 43 0.63 6.80 7.31
C SER A 43 0.09 8.23 7.22
N VAL A 44 -0.83 8.51 6.28
CA VAL A 44 -1.41 9.85 6.11
C VAL A 44 -2.46 10.20 7.16
N ASN A 45 -2.94 9.22 7.92
CA ASN A 45 -3.98 9.39 8.94
C ASN A 45 -3.47 9.21 10.38
N VAL A 46 -2.27 8.66 10.57
CA VAL A 46 -1.61 8.60 11.88
C VAL A 46 -0.96 9.94 12.20
N GLN A 47 -1.12 10.40 13.45
CA GLN A 47 -0.41 11.58 13.96
C GLN A 47 0.85 11.12 14.69
N ALA A 48 2.02 11.59 14.26
CA ALA A 48 3.31 11.36 14.89
C ALA A 48 4.24 12.53 14.61
N LYS A 49 5.24 12.75 15.48
CA LYS A 49 6.23 13.83 15.28
C LYS A 49 7.17 13.52 14.11
N HIS A 50 7.55 12.24 13.96
CA HIS A 50 8.39 11.77 12.87
C HIS A 50 7.76 10.53 12.27
N LYS A 51 7.76 10.44 10.93
CA LYS A 51 7.18 9.32 10.21
C LYS A 51 8.18 8.76 9.22
N ILE A 52 8.33 7.44 9.24
CA ILE A 52 9.05 6.68 8.21
C ILE A 52 8.05 5.75 7.56
N ALA A 53 8.02 5.74 6.24
CA ALA A 53 7.20 4.80 5.45
C ALA A 53 8.11 3.99 4.54
N ASN A 54 8.09 2.67 4.74
CA ASN A 54 8.86 1.72 3.97
C ASN A 54 7.97 0.88 3.06
N ASP A 55 8.48 0.57 1.88
CA ASP A 55 7.95 -0.49 1.03
C ASP A 55 9.08 -1.06 0.18
N ILE A 56 9.08 -2.38 -0.04
CA ILE A 56 10.06 -3.02 -0.92
C ILE A 56 9.88 -2.60 -2.38
N ASN A 57 8.65 -2.17 -2.75
CA ASN A 57 8.34 -1.70 -4.09
C ASN A 57 8.91 -0.29 -4.34
N CYS A 58 10.13 -0.24 -4.87
CA CYS A 58 10.82 1.01 -5.15
C CYS A 58 10.03 1.95 -6.09
N TYR A 59 9.27 1.42 -7.03
CA TYR A 59 8.45 2.24 -7.94
C TYR A 59 7.37 3.03 -7.21
N LEU A 60 6.77 2.42 -6.18
CA LEU A 60 5.79 3.08 -5.33
C LEU A 60 6.44 4.23 -4.54
N ILE A 61 7.57 3.96 -3.93
CA ILE A 61 8.35 4.96 -3.18
C ILE A 61 8.83 6.11 -4.08
N GLU A 62 9.23 5.82 -5.32
CA GLU A 62 9.60 6.84 -6.30
C GLU A 62 8.43 7.78 -6.65
N ILE A 63 7.19 7.25 -6.75
CA ILE A 63 6.00 8.08 -6.96
C ILE A 63 5.79 9.04 -5.79
N TYR A 64 5.88 8.58 -4.54
CA TYR A 64 5.72 9.43 -3.35
C TYR A 64 6.80 10.50 -3.26
N LYS A 65 8.06 10.16 -3.53
CA LYS A 65 9.16 11.12 -3.58
C LYS A 65 9.00 12.16 -4.69
N ALA A 66 8.43 11.76 -5.84
CA ALA A 66 8.11 12.70 -6.91
C ALA A 66 6.99 13.67 -6.47
N PHE A 67 5.94 13.18 -5.81
CA PHE A 67 4.90 14.03 -5.25
C PHE A 67 5.43 15.05 -4.23
N GLN A 68 6.31 14.62 -3.33
CA GLN A 68 6.95 15.52 -2.36
C GLN A 68 7.80 16.59 -3.03
N LYS A 69 8.61 16.17 -4.00
CA LYS A 69 9.57 17.05 -4.68
C LYS A 69 8.87 18.11 -5.52
N ASP A 70 7.87 17.71 -6.30
CA ASP A 70 7.29 18.55 -7.34
C ASP A 70 6.10 19.39 -6.81
N GLY A 71 5.45 18.93 -5.73
CA GLY A 71 4.27 19.56 -5.15
C GLY A 71 3.01 19.45 -6.03
N TYR A 72 1.85 19.81 -5.46
CA TYR A 72 0.56 19.57 -6.10
C TYR A 72 0.42 20.24 -7.47
N GLU A 73 0.72 21.55 -7.56
CA GLU A 73 0.49 22.32 -8.80
C GLU A 73 1.33 21.79 -9.97
N SER A 74 2.58 21.44 -9.73
CA SER A 74 3.45 20.88 -10.77
C SER A 74 2.98 19.49 -11.18
N VAL A 75 2.61 18.66 -10.20
CA VAL A 75 2.12 17.30 -10.43
C VAL A 75 0.82 17.32 -11.25
N ILE A 76 -0.19 18.09 -10.83
CA ILE A 76 -1.50 18.08 -11.50
C ILE A 76 -1.40 18.62 -12.93
N ASN A 77 -0.62 19.67 -13.14
CA ASN A 77 -0.38 20.24 -14.47
C ASN A 77 0.34 19.23 -15.38
N TYR A 78 1.34 18.52 -14.85
CA TYR A 78 2.03 17.46 -15.58
C TYR A 78 1.09 16.35 -16.00
N LEU A 79 0.27 15.84 -15.06
CA LEU A 79 -0.68 14.75 -15.33
C LEU A 79 -1.71 15.16 -16.39
N HIS A 80 -2.28 16.38 -16.30
CA HIS A 80 -3.24 16.88 -17.30
C HIS A 80 -2.60 17.01 -18.67
N LYS A 81 -1.36 17.54 -18.75
CA LYS A 81 -0.61 17.62 -20.01
C LYS A 81 -0.45 16.23 -20.65
N LYS A 82 -0.11 15.20 -19.86
CA LYS A 82 0.03 13.83 -20.37
C LYS A 82 -1.30 13.21 -20.77
N ILE A 83 -2.38 13.50 -20.07
CA ILE A 83 -3.73 13.07 -20.44
C ILE A 83 -4.12 13.65 -21.80
N GLU A 84 -3.86 14.95 -22.04
CA GLU A 84 -4.14 15.62 -23.29
C GLU A 84 -3.24 15.10 -24.42
N GLU A 85 -1.91 14.98 -24.19
CA GLU A 85 -0.91 14.52 -25.15
C GLU A 85 -1.23 13.14 -25.73
N TYR A 86 -1.75 12.22 -24.92
CA TYR A 86 -2.06 10.84 -25.31
C TYR A 86 -3.56 10.55 -25.42
N ASP A 87 -4.41 11.58 -25.31
CA ASP A 87 -5.87 11.43 -25.28
C ASP A 87 -6.33 10.31 -24.32
N LEU A 88 -5.77 10.30 -23.10
CA LEU A 88 -6.06 9.24 -22.12
C LEU A 88 -7.48 9.34 -21.61
N SER A 89 -8.27 8.30 -21.86
CA SER A 89 -9.65 8.19 -21.40
C SER A 89 -10.00 6.76 -21.02
N LYS A 90 -11.19 6.55 -20.45
CA LYS A 90 -11.69 5.20 -20.10
C LYS A 90 -11.86 4.28 -21.29
N THR A 91 -11.96 4.84 -22.49
CA THR A 91 -12.30 4.13 -23.73
C THR A 91 -11.16 4.13 -24.75
N ASN A 92 -10.16 5.02 -24.60
CA ASN A 92 -9.04 5.12 -25.54
C ASN A 92 -7.90 4.16 -25.14
N GLN A 93 -8.01 2.92 -25.62
CA GLN A 93 -6.96 1.92 -25.44
C GLN A 93 -5.69 2.23 -26.23
N GLU A 94 -5.82 2.83 -27.42
CA GLU A 94 -4.67 3.16 -28.27
C GLU A 94 -3.77 4.20 -27.62
N GLY A 95 -4.35 5.27 -27.05
CA GLY A 95 -3.63 6.28 -26.29
C GLY A 95 -2.92 5.70 -25.08
N TYR A 96 -3.59 4.81 -24.34
CA TYR A 96 -2.98 4.11 -23.22
C TYR A 96 -1.77 3.25 -23.65
N ILE A 97 -1.89 2.50 -24.75
CA ILE A 97 -0.80 1.65 -25.25
C ILE A 97 0.36 2.53 -25.74
N ALA A 98 0.09 3.62 -26.46
CA ALA A 98 1.11 4.56 -26.91
C ALA A 98 1.88 5.15 -25.72
N PHE A 99 1.18 5.62 -24.69
CA PHE A 99 1.78 6.16 -23.47
C PHE A 99 2.63 5.11 -22.74
N ARG A 100 2.12 3.90 -22.56
CA ARG A 100 2.85 2.79 -21.94
C ARG A 100 4.11 2.44 -22.72
N THR A 101 4.05 2.43 -24.05
CA THR A 101 5.21 2.16 -24.92
C THR A 101 6.27 3.24 -24.75
N THR A 102 5.86 4.52 -24.74
CA THR A 102 6.79 5.63 -24.49
C THR A 102 7.46 5.52 -23.11
N TYR A 103 6.68 5.22 -22.06
CA TYR A 103 7.22 4.99 -20.73
C TYR A 103 8.25 3.84 -20.71
N ASN A 104 7.94 2.72 -21.37
CA ASN A 104 8.83 1.55 -21.37
C ASN A 104 10.12 1.79 -22.15
N ASN A 105 10.07 2.56 -23.24
CA ASN A 105 11.21 2.89 -24.09
C ASN A 105 12.08 4.04 -23.54
N SER A 106 11.65 4.68 -22.45
CA SER A 106 12.42 5.77 -21.85
C SER A 106 13.59 5.23 -21.02
N ASP A 107 14.79 5.73 -21.26
CA ASP A 107 15.99 5.44 -20.45
C ASP A 107 15.81 5.97 -19.01
N LYS A 108 15.06 7.07 -18.85
CA LYS A 108 14.75 7.68 -17.56
C LYS A 108 13.25 7.78 -17.38
N ARG A 109 12.65 6.72 -16.85
CA ARG A 109 11.21 6.63 -16.60
C ARG A 109 10.79 7.61 -15.52
N ASN A 110 9.73 8.40 -15.82
CA ASN A 110 9.18 9.34 -14.86
C ASN A 110 8.19 8.63 -13.92
N PRO A 111 8.34 8.72 -12.58
CA PRO A 111 7.40 8.13 -11.64
C PRO A 111 5.96 8.64 -11.80
N LEU A 112 5.75 9.89 -12.24
CA LEU A 112 4.42 10.44 -12.49
C LEU A 112 3.73 9.80 -13.70
N ASP A 113 4.51 9.39 -14.72
CA ASP A 113 3.97 8.61 -15.84
C ASP A 113 3.47 7.24 -15.35
N LEU A 114 4.22 6.58 -14.46
CA LEU A 114 3.80 5.32 -13.87
C LEU A 114 2.52 5.49 -13.04
N TYR A 115 2.44 6.54 -12.22
CA TYR A 115 1.22 6.85 -11.47
C TYR A 115 0.02 7.02 -12.41
N LEU A 116 0.20 7.72 -13.52
CA LEU A 116 -0.87 7.93 -14.50
C LEU A 116 -1.24 6.62 -15.22
N LEU A 117 -0.25 5.82 -15.64
CA LEU A 117 -0.47 4.49 -16.22
C LEU A 117 -1.25 3.57 -15.29
N MET A 118 -0.93 3.55 -13.99
CA MET A 118 -1.71 2.82 -13.00
C MET A 118 -3.18 3.22 -13.01
N ASN A 119 -3.46 4.54 -13.07
CA ASN A 119 -4.83 5.05 -13.00
C ASN A 119 -5.67 4.73 -14.23
N TYR A 120 -5.06 4.36 -15.36
CA TYR A 120 -5.75 3.89 -16.57
C TYR A 120 -5.65 2.38 -16.79
N SER A 121 -4.94 1.66 -15.90
CA SER A 121 -4.73 0.23 -16.04
C SER A 121 -5.79 -0.63 -15.34
N PHE A 122 -5.85 -1.89 -15.73
CA PHE A 122 -6.73 -2.88 -15.09
C PHE A 122 -6.35 -3.09 -13.63
N ASN A 123 -7.33 -2.93 -12.72
CA ASN A 123 -7.16 -3.07 -11.27
C ASN A 123 -6.05 -2.21 -10.65
N TYR A 124 -5.60 -1.15 -11.32
CA TYR A 124 -4.62 -0.17 -10.79
C TYR A 124 -3.30 -0.79 -10.32
N GLN A 125 -2.86 -1.89 -10.91
CA GLN A 125 -1.69 -2.62 -10.44
C GLN A 125 -0.37 -2.03 -10.96
N ILE A 126 0.65 -1.99 -10.10
CA ILE A 126 2.04 -1.87 -10.52
C ILE A 126 2.53 -3.26 -10.90
N ARG A 127 2.65 -3.50 -12.20
CA ARG A 127 3.05 -4.80 -12.73
C ARG A 127 4.07 -4.64 -13.84
N PHE A 128 5.21 -5.30 -13.67
CA PHE A 128 6.31 -5.35 -14.64
C PHE A 128 6.57 -6.78 -15.08
N ASN A 129 7.04 -6.93 -16.32
CA ASN A 129 7.56 -8.22 -16.81
C ASN A 129 9.04 -8.41 -16.40
N ASN A 130 9.62 -9.54 -16.78
CA ASN A 130 11.01 -9.86 -16.45
C ASN A 130 12.05 -8.97 -17.16
N GLN A 131 11.64 -8.22 -18.20
CA GLN A 131 12.44 -7.22 -18.89
C GLN A 131 12.30 -5.83 -18.25
N HIS A 132 11.63 -5.72 -17.09
CA HIS A 132 11.32 -4.47 -16.41
C HIS A 132 10.45 -3.50 -17.23
N GLU A 133 9.60 -4.03 -18.11
CA GLU A 133 8.61 -3.24 -18.81
C GLU A 133 7.27 -3.28 -18.06
N TYR A 134 6.65 -2.13 -17.90
CA TYR A 134 5.29 -2.04 -17.36
C TYR A 134 4.31 -2.71 -18.32
N ASN A 135 3.62 -3.74 -17.88
CA ASN A 135 2.82 -4.61 -18.75
C ASN A 135 1.38 -4.78 -18.30
N ASN A 136 0.90 -3.93 -17.38
CA ASN A 136 -0.48 -4.03 -16.94
C ASN A 136 -1.44 -3.69 -18.10
N PRO A 137 -2.54 -4.45 -18.31
CA PRO A 137 -3.52 -4.18 -19.36
C PRO A 137 -4.29 -2.87 -19.12
N PHE A 138 -4.88 -2.34 -20.19
CA PHE A 138 -5.81 -1.22 -20.11
C PHE A 138 -7.06 -1.56 -19.29
N GLY A 139 -7.48 -0.63 -18.43
CA GLY A 139 -8.64 -0.76 -17.54
C GLY A 139 -9.92 -0.25 -18.18
N LYS A 140 -10.32 -0.83 -19.31
CA LYS A 140 -11.46 -0.40 -20.13
C LYS A 140 -12.71 -0.10 -19.30
N ASP A 141 -13.34 1.05 -19.53
CA ASP A 141 -14.59 1.54 -18.95
C ASP A 141 -14.61 1.74 -17.42
N ARG A 142 -13.51 1.40 -16.72
CA ARG A 142 -13.46 1.41 -15.25
C ARG A 142 -12.42 2.37 -14.69
N SER A 143 -11.23 2.39 -15.27
CA SER A 143 -10.05 3.05 -14.70
C SER A 143 -9.80 4.39 -15.38
N SER A 144 -9.60 5.45 -14.59
CA SER A 144 -9.21 6.77 -15.05
C SER A 144 -8.71 7.63 -13.90
N PHE A 145 -7.92 8.65 -14.21
CA PHE A 145 -7.59 9.72 -13.27
C PHE A 145 -8.79 10.67 -13.15
N ASN A 146 -9.78 10.27 -12.37
CA ASN A 146 -11.08 10.93 -12.25
C ASN A 146 -11.06 12.05 -11.19
N SER A 147 -12.15 12.86 -11.15
CA SER A 147 -12.31 13.98 -10.22
C SER A 147 -12.16 13.59 -8.74
N SER A 148 -12.60 12.39 -8.36
CA SER A 148 -12.43 11.90 -6.98
C SER A 148 -10.96 11.61 -6.62
N LEU A 149 -10.12 11.18 -7.59
CA LEU A 149 -8.69 11.03 -7.37
C LEU A 149 -8.02 12.41 -7.31
N GLN A 150 -8.38 13.31 -8.21
CA GLN A 150 -7.84 14.67 -8.27
C GLN A 150 -8.11 15.45 -6.99
N SER A 151 -9.35 15.38 -6.46
CA SER A 151 -9.72 16.10 -5.22
C SER A 151 -8.96 15.62 -3.98
N ARG A 152 -8.47 14.36 -3.98
CA ARG A 152 -7.68 13.80 -2.88
C ARG A 152 -6.18 14.05 -3.02
N LEU A 153 -5.70 14.39 -4.22
CA LEU A 153 -4.27 14.47 -4.49
C LEU A 153 -3.61 15.64 -3.74
N ASN A 154 -4.23 16.82 -3.69
CA ASN A 154 -3.68 17.96 -2.97
C ASN A 154 -3.52 17.69 -1.46
N PRO A 155 -4.58 17.33 -0.71
CA PRO A 155 -4.43 17.07 0.72
C PRO A 155 -3.53 15.86 0.99
N PHE A 156 -3.40 14.93 0.05
CA PHE A 156 -2.48 13.81 0.17
C PHE A 156 -1.01 14.27 0.07
N ILE A 157 -0.68 15.08 -0.94
CA ILE A 157 0.68 15.62 -1.12
C ILE A 157 1.09 16.46 0.09
N GLU A 158 0.17 17.26 0.64
CA GLU A 158 0.41 18.03 1.87
C GLU A 158 0.73 17.10 3.05
N ARG A 159 -0.06 16.02 3.27
CA ARG A 159 0.14 15.10 4.41
C ARG A 159 1.39 14.24 4.30
N ILE A 160 1.87 13.96 3.10
CA ILE A 160 3.09 13.18 2.92
C ILE A 160 4.36 14.02 2.98
N SER A 161 4.28 15.36 2.99
CA SER A 161 5.43 16.28 2.86
C SER A 161 6.54 16.02 3.89
N GLU A 162 6.18 15.58 5.10
CA GLU A 162 7.12 15.32 6.19
C GLU A 162 7.42 13.82 6.41
N ILE A 163 6.90 12.92 5.55
CA ILE A 163 7.17 11.49 5.66
C ILE A 163 8.53 11.18 5.04
N ASN A 164 9.39 10.48 5.76
CA ASN A 164 10.63 9.95 5.21
C ASN A 164 10.35 8.61 4.50
N PHE A 165 10.52 8.58 3.18
CA PHE A 165 10.30 7.39 2.36
C PHE A 165 11.58 6.61 2.16
N ILE A 166 11.55 5.33 2.50
CA ILE A 166 12.63 4.38 2.23
C ILE A 166 12.11 3.18 1.42
N SER A 167 12.99 2.54 0.69
CA SER A 167 12.66 1.29 -0.03
C SER A 167 13.69 0.25 0.33
N SER A 168 13.29 -0.67 1.22
CA SER A 168 14.15 -1.73 1.75
C SER A 168 13.35 -2.98 2.05
N ASP A 169 14.03 -4.13 2.11
CA ASP A 169 13.49 -5.30 2.79
C ASP A 169 13.22 -4.92 4.26
N PHE A 170 12.08 -5.35 4.81
CA PHE A 170 11.68 -4.98 6.17
C PHE A 170 12.71 -5.44 7.22
N ARG A 171 13.45 -6.51 6.96
CA ARG A 171 14.51 -7.04 7.84
C ARG A 171 15.65 -6.06 8.05
N ASP A 172 15.89 -5.20 7.06
CA ASP A 172 16.96 -4.20 7.06
C ASP A 172 16.51 -2.82 7.58
N VAL A 173 15.22 -2.67 7.89
CA VAL A 173 14.68 -1.39 8.36
C VAL A 173 15.03 -1.15 9.83
N SER A 174 15.72 -0.05 10.11
CA SER A 174 16.11 0.33 11.48
C SER A 174 14.94 0.86 12.30
N THR A 175 14.83 0.40 13.55
CA THR A 175 13.85 0.89 14.53
C THR A 175 14.36 2.04 15.40
N LYS A 176 15.52 2.63 15.05
CA LYS A 176 16.11 3.73 15.82
C LYS A 176 15.22 4.97 15.82
N GLY A 177 14.83 5.45 17.00
CA GLY A 177 13.96 6.62 17.15
C GLY A 177 12.47 6.34 16.87
N ILE A 178 12.09 5.06 16.76
CA ILE A 178 10.71 4.61 16.58
C ILE A 178 10.15 4.15 17.93
N ASP A 179 8.94 4.56 18.24
CA ASP A 179 8.18 4.10 19.41
C ASP A 179 6.88 3.36 19.03
N PHE A 180 6.45 3.48 17.75
CA PHE A 180 5.32 2.71 17.23
C PHE A 180 5.55 2.21 15.81
N ILE A 181 5.38 0.90 15.60
CA ILE A 181 5.46 0.22 14.31
C ILE A 181 4.06 -0.24 13.89
N TYR A 182 3.67 0.11 12.67
CA TYR A 182 2.56 -0.54 11.98
C TYR A 182 3.09 -1.46 10.88
N ALA A 183 2.60 -2.69 10.84
CA ALA A 183 2.95 -3.69 9.83
C ALA A 183 1.69 -4.25 9.17
N ASP A 184 1.67 -4.25 7.83
CA ASP A 184 0.61 -4.81 6.99
C ASP A 184 1.24 -5.54 5.80
N PRO A 185 1.81 -6.73 6.04
CA PRO A 185 2.50 -7.50 5.01
C PRO A 185 1.54 -8.06 3.96
N ALA A 186 2.09 -8.68 2.92
CA ALA A 186 1.30 -9.55 2.06
C ALA A 186 0.86 -10.79 2.88
N TYR A 187 -0.43 -11.12 2.85
CA TYR A 187 -0.97 -12.21 3.66
C TYR A 187 -0.73 -13.57 3.01
N THR A 188 -0.02 -14.46 3.68
CA THR A 188 0.29 -15.82 3.19
C THR A 188 -0.96 -16.61 2.79
N LEU A 189 -2.09 -16.44 3.49
CA LEU A 189 -3.36 -17.12 3.18
C LEU A 189 -4.13 -16.51 2.00
N SER A 190 -3.80 -15.30 1.55
CA SER A 190 -4.54 -14.59 0.51
C SER A 190 -3.65 -13.89 -0.52
N ILE A 191 -2.55 -14.55 -0.93
CA ILE A 191 -1.53 -13.99 -1.79
C ILE A 191 -2.12 -13.42 -3.07
N GLY A 192 -2.05 -12.08 -3.22
CA GLY A 192 -2.23 -11.39 -4.49
C GLY A 192 -0.97 -11.49 -5.36
N SER A 193 -1.14 -11.46 -6.68
CA SER A 193 -0.01 -11.48 -7.61
C SER A 193 0.71 -10.13 -7.63
N TYR A 194 1.68 -9.92 -6.76
CA TYR A 194 2.61 -8.79 -6.86
C TYR A 194 3.76 -9.17 -7.79
N ASN A 195 4.08 -8.31 -8.75
CA ASN A 195 5.25 -8.49 -9.61
C ASN A 195 5.89 -7.13 -9.89
N ASP A 196 7.07 -6.90 -9.30
CA ASP A 196 7.89 -5.71 -9.47
C ASP A 196 8.98 -5.85 -10.55
N GLY A 197 8.89 -6.89 -11.38
CA GLY A 197 9.93 -7.20 -12.39
C GLY A 197 11.21 -7.74 -11.79
N LYS A 198 11.17 -8.42 -10.64
CA LYS A 198 12.30 -9.01 -9.91
C LYS A 198 13.28 -7.99 -9.30
N ARG A 199 12.83 -6.79 -9.00
CA ARG A 199 13.68 -5.73 -8.38
C ARG A 199 13.76 -5.81 -6.85
N GLY A 200 13.38 -6.91 -6.23
CA GLY A 200 13.49 -7.12 -4.78
C GLY A 200 12.39 -8.02 -4.25
N PHE A 201 11.17 -7.89 -4.75
CA PHE A 201 10.06 -8.74 -4.32
C PHE A 201 10.18 -10.16 -4.91
N LYS A 202 10.43 -11.13 -4.04
CA LYS A 202 10.56 -12.56 -4.40
C LYS A 202 9.27 -13.35 -4.13
N GLY A 203 8.19 -12.71 -3.78
CA GLY A 203 7.00 -13.31 -3.20
C GLY A 203 7.02 -13.22 -1.67
N TRP A 204 5.93 -13.63 -1.03
CA TRP A 204 5.79 -13.70 0.43
C TRP A 204 5.44 -15.13 0.82
N GLY A 205 6.07 -15.69 1.82
CA GLY A 205 5.84 -17.05 2.27
C GLY A 205 6.03 -17.20 3.77
N LEU A 206 5.90 -18.44 4.25
CA LEU A 206 5.97 -18.75 5.68
C LEU A 206 7.27 -18.25 6.36
N GLN A 207 8.41 -18.29 5.65
CA GLN A 207 9.65 -17.79 6.23
C GLN A 207 9.61 -16.27 6.44
N ASP A 208 8.95 -15.53 5.55
CA ASP A 208 8.77 -14.08 5.68
C ASP A 208 7.87 -13.75 6.88
N ASP A 209 6.81 -14.56 7.12
CA ASP A 209 5.97 -14.43 8.31
C ASP A 209 6.79 -14.66 9.59
N ILE A 210 7.60 -15.72 9.64
CA ILE A 210 8.48 -16.03 10.79
C ILE A 210 9.49 -14.91 11.04
N ASP A 211 10.11 -14.39 10.00
CA ASP A 211 11.08 -13.31 10.10
C ASP A 211 10.42 -12.01 10.59
N LEU A 212 9.18 -11.73 10.14
CA LEU A 212 8.42 -10.57 10.60
C LEU A 212 8.01 -10.71 12.06
N MET A 213 7.54 -11.89 12.49
CA MET A 213 7.24 -12.18 13.89
C MET A 213 8.48 -11.98 14.77
N ASN A 214 9.65 -12.43 14.34
CA ASN A 214 10.92 -12.22 15.06
C ASN A 214 11.31 -10.74 15.13
N TYR A 215 11.12 -9.99 14.04
CA TYR A 215 11.36 -8.55 13.98
C TYR A 215 10.47 -7.79 14.98
N LEU A 216 9.18 -8.13 15.06
CA LEU A 216 8.24 -7.53 16.00
C LEU A 216 8.52 -7.95 17.46
N ASP A 217 8.93 -9.19 17.70
CA ASP A 217 9.37 -9.66 19.02
C ASP A 217 10.61 -8.90 19.49
N GLU A 218 11.51 -8.56 18.59
CA GLU A 218 12.68 -7.74 18.94
C GLU A 218 12.29 -6.29 19.22
N ALA A 219 11.32 -5.74 18.47
CA ALA A 219 10.76 -4.42 18.76
C ALA A 219 10.11 -4.38 20.15
N ASP A 220 9.32 -5.40 20.51
CA ASP A 220 8.70 -5.55 21.82
C ASP A 220 9.74 -5.58 22.94
N ARG A 221 10.80 -6.39 22.81
CA ARG A 221 11.91 -6.43 23.76
C ARG A 221 12.62 -5.09 23.95
N LYS A 222 12.57 -4.20 22.96
CA LYS A 222 13.10 -2.83 23.02
C LYS A 222 12.09 -1.82 23.57
N GLY A 223 10.89 -2.26 23.96
CA GLY A 223 9.80 -1.41 24.45
C GLY A 223 9.11 -0.60 23.36
N ILE A 224 9.25 -1.00 22.08
CA ILE A 224 8.57 -0.38 20.96
C ILE A 224 7.18 -1.01 20.83
N GLN A 225 6.15 -0.18 20.79
CA GLN A 225 4.78 -0.64 20.53
C GLN A 225 4.63 -1.05 19.07
N PHE A 226 3.82 -2.08 18.80
CA PHE A 226 3.49 -2.44 17.42
C PHE A 226 2.02 -2.83 17.23
N ALA A 227 1.57 -2.69 16.00
CA ALA A 227 0.30 -3.21 15.52
C ALA A 227 0.52 -3.93 14.18
N LEU A 228 0.20 -5.22 14.15
CA LEU A 228 0.28 -6.08 12.96
C LEU A 228 -1.13 -6.36 12.44
N SER A 229 -1.43 -5.94 11.22
CA SER A 229 -2.61 -6.39 10.47
C SER A 229 -2.31 -7.70 9.75
N ASP A 230 -3.15 -8.71 9.92
CA ASP A 230 -3.02 -9.98 9.21
C ASP A 230 -4.33 -10.78 9.24
N VAL A 231 -4.32 -11.98 8.62
CA VAL A 231 -5.45 -12.89 8.51
C VAL A 231 -5.14 -14.20 9.22
N LEU A 232 -5.89 -14.52 10.27
CA LEU A 232 -5.75 -15.78 11.01
C LEU A 232 -6.48 -16.96 10.33
N GLU A 233 -7.55 -16.67 9.57
CA GLU A 233 -8.31 -17.67 8.85
C GLU A 233 -8.80 -17.12 7.51
N HIS A 234 -8.62 -17.90 6.44
CA HIS A 234 -9.17 -17.59 5.12
C HIS A 234 -9.67 -18.87 4.45
N LYS A 235 -10.97 -18.90 4.09
CA LYS A 235 -11.62 -20.05 3.42
C LYS A 235 -11.40 -21.39 4.13
N GLY A 236 -11.39 -21.38 5.46
CA GLY A 236 -11.18 -22.56 6.29
C GLY A 236 -9.73 -23.00 6.46
N GLN A 237 -8.78 -22.25 5.90
CA GLN A 237 -7.35 -22.42 6.17
C GLN A 237 -6.93 -21.53 7.33
N LEU A 238 -6.19 -22.11 8.29
CA LEU A 238 -5.68 -21.41 9.46
C LEU A 238 -4.20 -21.10 9.30
N HIS A 239 -3.80 -19.89 9.68
CA HIS A 239 -2.40 -19.51 9.81
C HIS A 239 -1.87 -19.96 11.19
N LYS A 240 -1.45 -21.21 11.29
CA LYS A 240 -1.12 -21.86 12.56
C LYS A 240 0.01 -21.15 13.31
N GLU A 241 1.07 -20.80 12.61
CA GLU A 241 2.25 -20.13 13.16
C GLU A 241 1.89 -18.76 13.73
N LEU A 242 1.09 -17.99 13.02
CA LEU A 242 0.64 -16.68 13.47
C LEU A 242 -0.33 -16.78 14.65
N ILE A 243 -1.22 -17.79 14.66
CA ILE A 243 -2.14 -18.05 15.77
C ILE A 243 -1.35 -18.37 17.05
N GLU A 244 -0.35 -19.26 16.95
CA GLU A 244 0.50 -19.62 18.08
C GLU A 244 1.31 -18.42 18.60
N TRP A 245 1.98 -17.69 17.68
CA TRP A 245 2.77 -16.52 18.01
C TRP A 245 1.93 -15.40 18.65
N SER A 246 0.72 -15.16 18.14
CA SER A 246 -0.16 -14.09 18.63
C SER A 246 -0.74 -14.37 20.00
N GLY A 247 -0.67 -15.61 20.51
CA GLY A 247 -1.19 -15.99 21.84
C GLY A 247 -0.56 -15.23 23.01
N LYS A 248 0.60 -14.61 22.83
CA LYS A 248 1.26 -13.76 23.84
C LYS A 248 0.90 -12.27 23.74
N TYR A 249 0.13 -11.89 22.74
CA TYR A 249 -0.25 -10.51 22.42
C TYR A 249 -1.78 -10.31 22.45
N ARG A 250 -2.23 -9.08 22.29
CA ARG A 250 -3.66 -8.78 22.18
C ARG A 250 -4.11 -8.91 20.73
N VAL A 251 -5.14 -9.70 20.51
CA VAL A 251 -5.72 -9.93 19.18
C VAL A 251 -7.07 -9.23 19.12
N HIS A 252 -7.21 -8.26 18.21
CA HIS A 252 -8.42 -7.51 17.96
C HIS A 252 -9.02 -7.97 16.63
N ASP A 253 -10.25 -8.50 16.64
CA ASP A 253 -10.95 -8.85 15.41
C ASP A 253 -11.36 -7.58 14.66
N MET A 254 -10.98 -7.48 13.37
CA MET A 254 -11.34 -6.39 12.49
C MET A 254 -12.58 -6.75 11.69
N THR A 255 -13.63 -5.94 11.81
CA THR A 255 -14.90 -6.21 11.12
C THR A 255 -15.08 -5.22 9.96
N CYS A 256 -14.96 -5.71 8.72
CA CYS A 256 -15.50 -5.02 7.57
C CYS A 256 -16.79 -5.67 7.13
N SER A 257 -17.89 -4.90 7.00
CA SER A 257 -19.02 -5.39 6.22
C SER A 257 -18.63 -5.31 4.74
N TYR A 258 -18.40 -6.47 4.14
CA TYR A 258 -18.10 -6.59 2.70
C TYR A 258 -19.37 -6.58 1.84
N ASP A 259 -20.51 -6.10 2.37
CA ASP A 259 -21.84 -6.20 1.74
C ASP A 259 -21.96 -5.49 0.39
N ASN A 260 -20.96 -4.67 0.00
CA ASN A 260 -20.95 -3.91 -1.25
C ASN A 260 -19.78 -4.24 -2.20
N CYS A 261 -19.05 -5.33 -2.00
CA CYS A 261 -18.05 -5.75 -2.96
C CYS A 261 -18.71 -6.57 -4.08
N ASN A 262 -18.78 -6.02 -5.29
CA ASN A 262 -19.33 -6.62 -6.51
C ASN A 262 -18.51 -7.83 -7.05
N TYR A 263 -18.02 -8.70 -6.18
CA TYR A 263 -17.61 -10.03 -6.57
C TYR A 263 -18.76 -10.98 -6.24
N GLN A 264 -19.56 -11.31 -7.27
CA GLN A 264 -20.54 -12.39 -7.25
C GLN A 264 -19.82 -13.73 -7.06
N THR A 265 -19.45 -14.04 -5.84
CA THR A 265 -19.19 -15.43 -5.45
C THR A 265 -20.48 -16.00 -4.89
N GLN A 266 -21.05 -16.96 -5.60
CA GLN A 266 -22.31 -17.65 -5.26
C GLN A 266 -22.23 -18.49 -3.97
N ASN A 267 -21.12 -18.47 -3.22
CA ASN A 267 -20.94 -19.20 -1.96
C ASN A 267 -20.50 -18.26 -0.82
N LYS A 268 -21.46 -17.70 -0.10
CA LYS A 268 -21.28 -16.89 1.13
C LYS A 268 -20.74 -17.67 2.34
N LYS A 269 -20.12 -18.85 2.18
CA LYS A 269 -19.71 -19.74 3.28
C LYS A 269 -18.25 -19.65 3.71
N HIS A 270 -17.44 -18.80 3.07
CA HIS A 270 -16.02 -18.73 3.44
C HIS A 270 -15.74 -17.42 4.21
N LYS A 271 -15.58 -17.57 5.52
CA LYS A 271 -15.26 -16.48 6.45
C LYS A 271 -13.75 -16.17 6.35
N THR A 272 -13.40 -14.90 6.25
CA THR A 272 -12.04 -14.40 6.49
C THR A 272 -12.02 -13.78 7.88
N ARG A 273 -11.05 -14.16 8.72
CA ARG A 273 -10.82 -13.54 10.02
C ARG A 273 -9.59 -12.64 9.93
N GLU A 274 -9.84 -11.36 9.66
CA GLU A 274 -8.81 -10.31 9.66
C GLU A 274 -8.67 -9.77 11.09
N VAL A 275 -7.45 -9.55 11.53
CA VAL A 275 -7.13 -9.12 12.90
C VAL A 275 -6.10 -8.00 12.92
N LEU A 276 -6.07 -7.27 14.04
CA LEU A 276 -4.97 -6.39 14.43
C LEU A 276 -4.35 -6.97 15.71
N ILE A 277 -3.07 -7.32 15.67
CA ILE A 277 -2.32 -7.88 16.79
C ILE A 277 -1.45 -6.78 17.37
N THR A 278 -1.54 -6.54 18.69
CA THR A 278 -0.79 -5.47 19.38
C THR A 278 -0.10 -5.99 20.64
N ASN A 279 1.05 -5.40 21.00
CA ASN A 279 1.79 -5.70 22.22
C ASN A 279 1.45 -4.76 23.40
N PHE A 280 0.40 -3.95 23.29
CA PHE A 280 -0.01 -2.96 24.30
C PHE A 280 -1.51 -3.00 24.60
#